data_f60ab4028fc33ee99535315e6ba2f7fa
#
_entry.id   f60ab4028fc33ee99535315e6ba2f7fa
#
_cell.length_a   1.000
_cell.length_b   1.000
_cell.length_c   1.000
_cell.angle_alpha   90.00
_cell.angle_beta   90.00
_cell.angle_gamma   90.00
#
_symmetry.space_group_name_H-M   'P 1'
#
loop_
_entity.id
_entity.type
_entity.pdbx_description
1 polymer ?
#
loop_
_entity_poly.entity_id
_entity_poly.type
_entity_poly.pdbx_seq_one_letter_code
_entity_poly.pdbx_strand_id
1 'polypeptide(L)'
;PTYKDYKITPTFSDGVTEVYDFTNKTITALSKTELEIEPSYRFNKWRVWLSARYFSKQYINKTNSLYFKGRWETFGGVDFQLNNHISFAASVVNILNQKGASGTIASADLITDPSLYNNYVMSGTFIRPFTFEFTTKLSL
;
A
#
# COMPACT_ATOMS: atom_id res chain seq x y z
N PRO A 1 8.70 -12.04 9.76
CA PRO A 1 8.15 -13.35 9.44
C PRO A 1 8.70 -13.87 8.12
N THR A 2 9.01 -15.18 8.06
CA THR A 2 9.55 -15.88 6.90
C THR A 2 8.75 -17.15 6.63
N TYR A 3 8.81 -17.63 5.39
CA TYR A 3 8.26 -18.94 5.05
C TYR A 3 9.11 -20.04 5.71
N LYS A 4 8.44 -21.09 6.25
CA LYS A 4 9.08 -22.30 6.78
C LYS A 4 8.71 -23.47 5.88
N ASP A 5 9.72 -24.16 5.37
CA ASP A 5 9.57 -25.39 4.57
C ASP A 5 8.52 -25.27 3.44
N TYR A 6 8.57 -24.14 2.71
CA TYR A 6 7.62 -23.87 1.65
C TYR A 6 8.29 -24.01 0.28
N LYS A 7 7.91 -25.06 -0.45
CA LYS A 7 8.37 -25.37 -1.80
C LYS A 7 7.19 -25.61 -2.71
N ILE A 8 7.35 -25.24 -3.98
CA ILE A 8 6.39 -25.58 -5.04
C ILE A 8 7.13 -26.14 -6.22
N THR A 9 6.47 -27.01 -6.99
CA THR A 9 7.01 -27.64 -8.19
C THR A 9 6.01 -27.45 -9.33
N PRO A 10 5.94 -26.25 -9.94
CA PRO A 10 5.06 -26.02 -11.06
C PRO A 10 5.50 -26.81 -12.27
N THR A 11 4.54 -27.28 -13.07
CA THR A 11 4.77 -27.83 -14.39
C THR A 11 4.42 -26.76 -15.41
N PHE A 12 5.37 -26.39 -16.24
CA PHE A 12 5.18 -25.38 -17.28
C PHE A 12 4.53 -25.98 -18.54
N SER A 13 4.10 -25.13 -19.46
CA SER A 13 3.40 -25.53 -20.67
C SER A 13 4.21 -26.41 -21.63
N ASP A 14 5.54 -26.38 -21.51
CA ASP A 14 6.50 -27.24 -22.23
C ASP A 14 6.73 -28.59 -21.55
N GLY A 15 6.04 -28.87 -20.43
CA GLY A 15 6.18 -30.09 -19.64
C GLY A 15 7.38 -30.10 -18.68
N VAL A 16 8.18 -29.03 -18.64
CA VAL A 16 9.30 -28.89 -17.70
C VAL A 16 8.76 -28.61 -16.30
N THR A 17 9.35 -29.28 -15.30
CA THR A 17 9.09 -29.04 -13.88
C THR A 17 10.30 -28.40 -13.24
N GLU A 18 10.09 -27.36 -12.45
CA GLU A 18 11.13 -26.67 -11.70
C GLU A 18 10.73 -26.54 -10.23
N VAL A 19 11.69 -26.75 -9.33
CA VAL A 19 11.46 -26.64 -7.88
C VAL A 19 11.81 -25.24 -7.43
N TYR A 20 10.82 -24.53 -6.89
CA TYR A 20 11.01 -23.22 -6.24
C TYR A 20 10.98 -23.39 -4.73
N ASP A 21 12.09 -23.08 -4.07
CA ASP A 21 12.23 -23.13 -2.63
C ASP A 21 12.15 -21.72 -2.04
N PHE A 22 11.09 -21.45 -1.29
CA PHE A 22 10.85 -20.17 -0.61
C PHE A 22 11.24 -20.20 0.88
N THR A 23 11.82 -21.30 1.34
CA THR A 23 12.26 -21.44 2.74
C THR A 23 13.17 -20.28 3.14
N ASN A 24 12.90 -19.68 4.31
CA ASN A 24 13.56 -18.49 4.84
C ASN A 24 13.36 -17.18 4.03
N LYS A 25 12.60 -17.19 2.94
CA LYS A 25 12.21 -15.95 2.28
C LYS A 25 11.21 -15.17 3.14
N THR A 26 11.28 -13.85 3.10
CA THR A 26 10.33 -12.99 3.83
C THR A 26 8.93 -13.14 3.22
N ILE A 27 7.92 -13.24 4.08
CA ILE A 27 6.52 -13.30 3.64
C ILE A 27 6.18 -12.01 2.88
N THR A 28 5.48 -12.19 1.77
CA THR A 28 5.09 -11.09 0.87
C THR A 28 4.02 -10.19 1.50
N ALA A 29 3.93 -8.95 1.00
CA ALA A 29 2.94 -7.95 1.40
C ALA A 29 2.98 -7.55 2.90
N LEU A 30 4.04 -7.86 3.62
CA LEU A 30 4.23 -7.46 5.01
C LEU A 30 5.44 -6.53 5.13
N SER A 31 5.23 -5.38 5.76
CA SER A 31 6.31 -4.52 6.24
C SER A 31 6.88 -5.06 7.55
N LYS A 32 8.19 -5.00 7.72
CA LYS A 32 8.82 -5.35 9.01
C LYS A 32 8.56 -4.30 10.08
N THR A 33 8.41 -3.06 9.66
CA THR A 33 8.15 -1.92 10.55
C THR A 33 7.01 -1.11 9.95
N GLU A 34 6.01 -0.86 10.78
CA GLU A 34 4.89 0.02 10.48
C GLU A 34 4.80 1.03 11.61
N LEU A 35 4.61 2.30 11.27
CA LEU A 35 4.40 3.39 12.20
C LEU A 35 3.15 4.15 11.78
N GLU A 36 2.28 4.43 12.73
CA GLU A 36 1.07 5.23 12.50
C GLU A 36 1.01 6.37 13.51
N ILE A 37 0.73 7.58 13.02
CA ILE A 37 0.59 8.80 13.80
C ILE A 37 -0.67 9.51 13.33
N GLU A 38 -1.63 9.72 14.25
CA GLU A 38 -2.93 10.32 13.95
C GLU A 38 -3.29 11.46 14.93
N PRO A 39 -2.57 12.58 14.89
CA PRO A 39 -2.95 13.73 15.70
C PRO A 39 -4.26 14.36 15.23
N SER A 40 -5.08 14.79 16.16
CA SER A 40 -6.24 15.62 15.87
C SER A 40 -6.44 16.66 16.95
N TYR A 41 -6.93 17.83 16.55
CA TYR A 41 -7.22 18.93 17.44
C TYR A 41 -8.62 19.51 17.18
N ARG A 42 -9.39 19.71 18.23
CA ARG A 42 -10.73 20.30 18.16
C ARG A 42 -10.76 21.64 18.88
N PHE A 43 -11.32 22.63 18.21
CA PHE A 43 -11.58 23.94 18.80
C PHE A 43 -12.93 24.47 18.29
N ASN A 44 -13.80 24.81 19.21
CA ASN A 44 -15.18 25.24 18.89
C ASN A 44 -15.89 24.23 17.96
N LYS A 45 -16.23 24.69 16.76
CA LYS A 45 -16.95 23.94 15.73
C LYS A 45 -16.00 23.27 14.71
N TRP A 46 -14.69 23.38 14.92
CA TRP A 46 -13.66 22.88 14.01
C TRP A 46 -12.95 21.67 14.58
N ARG A 47 -12.61 20.76 13.71
CA ARG A 47 -11.65 19.68 13.96
C ARG A 47 -10.63 19.66 12.84
N VAL A 48 -9.37 19.68 13.18
CA VAL A 48 -8.25 19.46 12.24
C VAL A 48 -7.60 18.13 12.59
N TRP A 49 -7.26 17.35 11.60
CA TRP A 49 -6.64 16.05 11.79
C TRP A 49 -5.61 15.73 10.71
N LEU A 50 -4.65 14.91 11.06
CA LEU A 50 -3.64 14.36 10.17
C LEU A 50 -3.52 12.87 10.45
N SER A 51 -3.28 12.07 9.42
CA SER A 51 -2.89 10.66 9.54
C SER A 51 -1.65 10.44 8.68
N ALA A 52 -0.62 9.86 9.26
CA ALA A 52 0.61 9.52 8.58
C ALA A 52 0.99 8.09 8.95
N ARG A 53 1.08 7.21 7.95
CA ARG A 53 1.48 5.81 8.09
C ARG A 53 2.76 5.57 7.33
N TYR A 54 3.76 5.04 8.00
CA TYR A 54 5.00 4.58 7.38
C TYR A 54 5.00 3.08 7.25
N PHE A 55 5.32 2.61 6.06
CA PHE A 55 5.58 1.20 5.77
C PHE A 55 7.03 1.05 5.34
N SER A 56 7.77 0.17 6.00
CA SER A 56 9.11 -0.20 5.55
C SER A 56 9.03 -1.05 4.28
N LYS A 57 10.16 -1.40 3.70
CA LYS A 57 10.29 -2.27 2.52
C LYS A 57 9.36 -3.49 2.63
N GLN A 58 8.58 -3.75 1.57
CA GLN A 58 7.70 -4.91 1.42
C GLN A 58 8.11 -5.72 0.20
N TYR A 59 8.30 -7.02 0.35
CA TYR A 59 8.48 -7.89 -0.80
C TYR A 59 7.14 -8.17 -1.49
N ILE A 60 7.15 -8.16 -2.83
CA ILE A 60 5.95 -8.32 -3.65
C ILE A 60 5.75 -9.79 -3.98
N ASN A 61 6.86 -10.51 -4.22
CA ASN A 61 6.87 -11.89 -4.68
C ASN A 61 7.58 -12.84 -3.70
N LYS A 62 7.26 -14.13 -3.78
CA LYS A 62 7.77 -15.16 -2.87
C LYS A 62 9.25 -15.40 -3.00
N THR A 63 9.84 -15.15 -4.17
CA THR A 63 11.29 -15.24 -4.40
C THR A 63 12.08 -14.13 -3.71
N ASN A 64 11.39 -13.07 -3.22
CA ASN A 64 11.97 -11.85 -2.66
C ASN A 64 12.88 -11.07 -3.64
N SER A 65 12.70 -11.25 -4.93
CA SER A 65 13.43 -10.53 -5.97
C SER A 65 12.84 -9.14 -6.26
N LEU A 66 11.52 -8.97 -6.04
CA LEU A 66 10.79 -7.72 -6.24
C LEU A 66 10.31 -7.17 -4.90
N TYR A 67 10.37 -5.85 -4.76
CA TYR A 67 9.91 -5.17 -3.55
C TYR A 67 9.46 -3.73 -3.81
N PHE A 68 8.54 -3.27 -2.97
CA PHE A 68 8.26 -1.85 -2.82
C PHE A 68 9.23 -1.22 -1.83
N LYS A 69 9.73 -0.04 -2.15
CA LYS A 69 10.52 0.76 -1.21
C LYS A 69 9.64 1.21 -0.03
N GLY A 70 10.28 1.58 1.07
CA GLY A 70 9.58 2.20 2.18
C GLY A 70 8.80 3.44 1.71
N ARG A 71 7.58 3.60 2.24
CA ARG A 71 6.66 4.68 1.84
C ARG A 71 5.88 5.23 3.01
N TRP A 72 5.43 6.45 2.85
CA TRP A 72 4.43 7.07 3.72
C TRP A 72 3.08 7.10 3.01
N GLU A 73 2.02 6.84 3.74
CA GLU A 73 0.65 7.13 3.33
C GLU A 73 0.17 8.28 4.22
N THR A 74 -0.24 9.38 3.62
CA THR A 74 -0.55 10.61 4.35
C THR A 74 -1.90 11.15 3.96
N PHE A 75 -2.68 11.48 4.98
CA PHE A 75 -4.03 12.02 4.87
C PHE A 75 -4.16 13.18 5.83
N GLY A 76 -5.06 14.10 5.55
CA GLY A 76 -5.37 15.16 6.50
C GLY A 76 -6.68 15.83 6.14
N GLY A 77 -7.25 16.52 7.09
CA GLY A 77 -8.51 17.18 6.83
C GLY A 77 -8.94 18.15 7.91
N VAL A 78 -10.00 18.86 7.56
CA VAL A 78 -10.68 19.82 8.43
C VAL A 78 -12.18 19.52 8.39
N ASP A 79 -12.78 19.36 9.54
CA ASP A 79 -14.21 19.22 9.72
C ASP A 79 -14.78 20.49 10.37
N PHE A 80 -15.91 20.96 9.90
CA PHE A 80 -16.63 22.10 10.44
C PHE A 80 -18.09 21.76 10.72
N GLN A 81 -18.51 21.89 11.98
CA GLN A 81 -19.90 21.69 12.40
C GLN A 81 -20.63 23.04 12.44
N LEU A 82 -21.45 23.32 11.44
CA LEU A 82 -22.22 24.55 11.38
C LEU A 82 -23.30 24.57 12.48
N ASN A 83 -24.11 23.50 12.52
CA ASN A 83 -25.15 23.27 13.52
C ASN A 83 -25.41 21.75 13.67
N ASN A 84 -26.48 21.36 14.40
CA ASN A 84 -26.77 19.94 14.64
C ASN A 84 -27.20 19.18 13.39
N HIS A 85 -27.52 19.86 12.30
CA HIS A 85 -28.02 19.28 11.07
C HIS A 85 -27.04 19.37 9.91
N ILE A 86 -26.08 20.30 9.95
CA ILE A 86 -25.18 20.58 8.80
C ILE A 86 -23.73 20.55 9.24
N SER A 87 -22.94 19.77 8.55
CA SER A 87 -21.48 19.78 8.68
C SER A 87 -20.78 19.71 7.33
N PHE A 88 -19.57 20.23 7.29
CA PHE A 88 -18.69 20.24 6.12
C PHE A 88 -17.38 19.57 6.50
N ALA A 89 -16.80 18.85 5.53
CA ALA A 89 -15.47 18.27 5.66
C ALA A 89 -14.68 18.53 4.39
N ALA A 90 -13.42 18.87 4.56
CA ALA A 90 -12.45 18.94 3.48
C ALA A 90 -11.27 18.04 3.85
N SER A 91 -10.84 17.17 2.94
CA SER A 91 -9.74 16.26 3.19
C SER A 91 -8.81 16.16 1.98
N VAL A 92 -7.58 15.80 2.27
CA VAL A 92 -6.52 15.57 1.29
C VAL A 92 -5.96 14.18 1.48
N VAL A 93 -5.87 13.43 0.40
CA VAL A 93 -5.24 12.10 0.32
C VAL A 93 -3.89 12.26 -0.34
N ASN A 94 -2.90 11.52 0.17
CA ASN A 94 -1.52 11.52 -0.32
C ASN A 94 -0.89 12.93 -0.34
N ILE A 95 -0.86 13.57 0.84
CA ILE A 95 -0.33 14.94 1.03
C ILE A 95 1.10 15.10 0.47
N LEU A 96 1.92 14.05 0.60
CA LEU A 96 3.30 14.04 0.12
C LEU A 96 3.41 13.79 -1.40
N ASN A 97 2.28 13.59 -2.09
CA ASN A 97 2.21 13.29 -3.53
C ASN A 97 3.18 12.18 -3.96
N GLN A 98 3.29 11.14 -3.15
CA GLN A 98 4.12 9.98 -3.47
C GLN A 98 3.56 9.22 -4.67
N LYS A 99 4.47 8.76 -5.53
CA LYS A 99 4.13 7.99 -6.72
C LYS A 99 4.71 6.59 -6.61
N GLY A 100 4.09 5.62 -7.24
CA GLY A 100 4.58 4.26 -7.34
C GLY A 100 3.49 3.21 -7.16
N ALA A 101 3.89 1.96 -7.18
CA ALA A 101 3.02 0.83 -6.91
C ALA A 101 2.93 0.58 -5.39
N SER A 102 1.77 0.13 -4.92
CA SER A 102 1.48 -0.08 -3.50
C SER A 102 0.86 -1.45 -3.17
N GLY A 103 0.49 -2.21 -4.18
CA GLY A 103 -0.19 -3.48 -3.99
C GLY A 103 0.49 -4.65 -4.69
N THR A 104 -0.29 -5.67 -5.04
CA THR A 104 0.21 -6.85 -5.75
C THR A 104 0.57 -6.52 -7.19
N ILE A 105 1.60 -7.21 -7.69
CA ILE A 105 1.90 -7.25 -9.13
C ILE A 105 1.53 -8.64 -9.63
N ALA A 106 0.65 -8.69 -10.63
CA ALA A 106 0.19 -9.95 -11.19
C ALA A 106 1.35 -10.77 -11.79
N SER A 107 1.29 -12.10 -11.62
CA SER A 107 2.24 -13.07 -12.20
C SER A 107 3.70 -12.90 -11.77
N ALA A 108 3.96 -12.22 -10.65
CA ALA A 108 5.32 -11.92 -10.20
C ALA A 108 5.94 -13.00 -9.28
N ASP A 109 5.16 -13.97 -8.80
CA ASP A 109 5.56 -14.85 -7.70
C ASP A 109 6.82 -15.67 -7.96
N LEU A 110 7.05 -16.12 -9.20
CA LEU A 110 8.17 -16.97 -9.59
C LEU A 110 9.33 -16.21 -10.24
N ILE A 111 9.26 -14.89 -10.34
CA ILE A 111 10.35 -14.08 -10.90
C ILE A 111 11.54 -14.13 -9.93
N THR A 112 12.64 -14.69 -10.40
CA THR A 112 13.92 -14.76 -9.66
C THR A 112 14.86 -13.61 -10.04
N ASP A 113 14.89 -13.25 -11.32
CA ASP A 113 15.68 -12.14 -11.86
C ASP A 113 14.78 -11.10 -12.54
N PRO A 114 14.49 -9.96 -11.90
CA PRO A 114 13.67 -8.92 -12.50
C PRO A 114 14.25 -8.27 -13.75
N SER A 115 15.57 -8.33 -13.97
CA SER A 115 16.22 -7.70 -15.12
C SER A 115 15.79 -8.31 -16.46
N LEU A 116 15.38 -9.57 -16.46
CA LEU A 116 14.86 -10.27 -17.63
C LEU A 116 13.49 -9.74 -18.08
N TYR A 117 12.81 -8.98 -17.23
CA TYR A 117 11.44 -8.50 -17.43
C TYR A 117 11.35 -6.98 -17.65
N ASN A 118 12.45 -6.30 -17.95
CA ASN A 118 12.49 -4.84 -18.11
C ASN A 118 11.53 -4.31 -19.19
N ASN A 119 11.18 -5.11 -20.19
CA ASN A 119 10.28 -4.74 -21.29
C ASN A 119 8.87 -5.32 -21.14
N TYR A 120 8.57 -5.96 -20.01
CA TYR A 120 7.25 -6.54 -19.77
C TYR A 120 6.33 -5.54 -19.04
N VAL A 121 5.08 -5.47 -19.48
CA VAL A 121 4.04 -4.73 -18.79
C VAL A 121 3.39 -5.64 -17.77
N MET A 122 3.37 -5.20 -16.52
CA MET A 122 2.73 -5.92 -15.42
C MET A 122 1.57 -5.10 -14.87
N SER A 123 0.48 -5.78 -14.52
CA SER A 123 -0.63 -5.15 -13.82
C SER A 123 -0.34 -5.06 -12.33
N GLY A 124 -0.69 -3.95 -11.72
CA GLY A 124 -0.49 -3.73 -10.28
C GLY A 124 -1.37 -2.63 -9.74
N THR A 125 -1.40 -2.48 -8.43
CA THR A 125 -2.08 -1.39 -7.74
C THR A 125 -1.10 -0.25 -7.50
N PHE A 126 -1.54 0.97 -7.78
CA PHE A 126 -0.73 2.17 -7.60
C PHE A 126 -1.18 2.98 -6.38
N ILE A 127 -0.24 3.76 -5.83
CA ILE A 127 -0.54 4.73 -4.80
C ILE A 127 -1.54 5.74 -5.37
N ARG A 128 -2.64 5.98 -4.63
CA ARG A 128 -3.63 6.98 -5.00
C ARG A 128 -2.93 8.34 -5.16
N PRO A 129 -3.14 9.08 -6.25
CA PRO A 129 -2.53 10.40 -6.43
C PRO A 129 -3.02 11.39 -5.38
N PHE A 130 -2.32 12.52 -5.26
CA PHE A 130 -2.82 13.64 -4.47
C PHE A 130 -4.26 13.96 -4.89
N THR A 131 -5.16 13.91 -3.93
CA THR A 131 -6.59 14.08 -4.18
C THR A 131 -7.19 14.94 -3.07
N PHE A 132 -7.95 15.95 -3.47
CA PHE A 132 -8.76 16.75 -2.58
C PHE A 132 -10.21 16.26 -2.62
N GLU A 133 -10.84 16.16 -1.45
CA GLU A 133 -12.22 15.74 -1.29
C GLU A 133 -12.97 16.77 -0.44
N PHE A 134 -14.20 17.08 -0.85
CA PHE A 134 -15.11 17.93 -0.09
C PHE A 134 -16.42 17.20 0.14
N THR A 135 -16.91 17.22 1.38
CA THR A 135 -18.14 16.52 1.78
C THR A 135 -19.03 17.46 2.55
N THR A 136 -20.32 17.46 2.24
CA THR A 136 -21.38 18.09 3.03
C THR A 136 -22.28 17.00 3.60
N LYS A 137 -22.51 17.01 4.89
CA LYS A 137 -23.45 16.10 5.57
C LYS A 137 -24.66 16.88 6.07
N LEU A 138 -25.84 16.39 5.68
CA LEU A 138 -27.13 16.85 6.16
C LEU A 138 -27.75 15.75 7.02
N SER A 139 -28.20 16.09 8.21
CA SER A 139 -28.92 15.18 9.12
C SER A 139 -30.32 15.76 9.35
N LEU A 140 -31.33 15.02 8.95
CA LEU A 140 -32.76 15.37 9.14
C LEU A 140 -33.22 14.93 10.52
#